data_0e6c6d120893d8c51fae3ea3bd14217a
#
_entry.id   0e6c6d120893d8c51fae3ea3bd14217a
#
_cell.length_a   1.000
_cell.length_b   1.000
_cell.length_c   1.000
_cell.angle_alpha   90.00
_cell.angle_beta   90.00
_cell.angle_gamma   90.00
#
_symmetry.space_group_name_H-M   'P 1'
#
loop_
_entity.id
_entity.type
_entity.pdbx_description
1 polymer ?
#
loop_
_entity_poly.entity_id
_entity_poly.type
_entity_poly.pdbx_seq_one_letter_code
_entity_poly.pdbx_strand_id
1 'polypeptide(L)' 'STKELALYISNKTGLPKKIIYNNIIEYKS' A
#
# COMPACT_ATOMS: atom_id res chain seq x y z
N SER A 1 5.98 6.14 6.64
CA SER A 1 6.58 4.87 6.24
C SER A 1 5.69 4.15 5.22
N THR A 2 6.30 3.23 4.49
CA THR A 2 5.57 2.48 3.46
C THR A 2 4.38 1.72 4.06
N LYS A 3 4.57 1.15 5.23
CA LYS A 3 3.51 0.39 5.88
C LYS A 3 2.32 1.28 6.21
N GLU A 4 2.59 2.47 6.74
CA GLU A 4 1.52 3.40 7.08
C GLU A 4 0.83 3.92 5.83
N LEU A 5 1.59 4.16 4.78
CA LEU A 5 1.02 4.61 3.51
C LEU A 5 0.10 3.55 2.93
N ALA A 6 0.53 2.29 2.98
CA ALA A 6 -0.29 1.20 2.48
C ALA A 6 -1.60 1.09 3.28
N LEU A 7 -1.52 1.28 4.59
CA LEU A 7 -2.71 1.24 5.43
C LEU A 7 -3.68 2.35 5.06
N TYR A 8 -3.15 3.55 4.85
CA TYR A 8 -3.98 4.69 4.50
C TYR A 8 -4.71 4.45 3.18
N ILE A 9 -3.98 4.00 2.17
CA ILE A 9 -4.58 3.76 0.85
C ILE A 9 -5.59 2.61 0.92
N SER A 10 -5.28 1.58 1.70
CA SER A 10 -6.20 0.46 1.86
C SER A 10 -7.54 0.93 2.43
N ASN A 11 -7.50 1.81 3.41
CA ASN A 11 -8.74 2.34 4.00
C ASN A 11 -9.51 3.19 3.02
N LYS A 12 -8.82 3.89 2.14
CA LYS A 12 -9.48 4.77 1.17
C LYS A 12 -10.09 4.03 0.01
N THR A 13 -9.42 2.98 -0.46
CA THR A 13 -9.83 2.27 -1.67
C THR A 13 -10.57 0.96 -1.39
N GLY A 14 -10.41 0.41 -0.19
CA GLY A 14 -10.99 -0.89 0.13
C GLY A 14 -10.17 -2.06 -0.40
N LEU A 15 -8.99 -1.79 -0.93
CA LEU A 15 -8.12 -2.85 -1.44
C LEU A 15 -7.31 -3.48 -0.31
N PRO A 16 -6.87 -4.75 -0.49
CA PRO A 16 -6.03 -5.40 0.52
C PRO A 16 -4.69 -4.69 0.69
N LYS A 17 -4.25 -4.56 1.92
CA LYS A 17 -2.97 -3.91 2.20
C LYS A 17 -1.81 -4.61 1.51
N LYS A 18 -1.89 -5.94 1.40
CA LYS A 18 -0.82 -6.71 0.78
C LYS A 18 -0.57 -6.26 -0.66
N ILE A 19 -1.63 -6.09 -1.42
CA ILE A 19 -1.50 -5.68 -2.82
C ILE A 19 -0.93 -4.27 -2.90
N ILE A 20 -1.43 -3.37 -2.05
CA ILE A 20 -0.96 -1.99 -2.05
C ILE A 20 0.51 -1.93 -1.66
N TYR A 21 0.89 -2.69 -0.65
CA TYR A 21 2.26 -2.71 -0.16
C TYR A 21 3.21 -3.19 -1.27
N ASN A 22 2.83 -4.26 -1.98
CA ASN A 22 3.65 -4.76 -3.06
C ASN A 22 3.81 -3.74 -4.19
N ASN A 23 2.74 -3.02 -4.51
CA ASN A 23 2.79 -2.00 -5.56
C ASN A 23 3.73 -0.87 -5.17
N ILE A 24 3.70 -0.44 -3.91
CA ILE A 24 4.57 0.63 -3.44
C ILE A 24 6.03 0.19 -3.53
N ILE A 25 6.32 -1.04 -3.14
CA ILE A 25 7.67 -1.55 -3.17
C ILE A 25 8.18 -1.61 -4.60
N GLU A 26 7.35 -2.09 -5.52
CA GLU A 26 7.74 -2.16 -6.93
C GLU A 26 7.98 -0.77 -7.50
N TYR A 27 7.19 0.18 -7.10
CA TYR A 27 7.36 1.55 -7.58
C TYR A 27 8.69 2.14 -7.14
N LYS A 28 9.12 1.82 -5.93
CA LYS A 28 10.36 2.35 -5.38
C LYS A 28 11.60 1.61 -5.89
N SER A 29 11.45 0.41 -6.39
CA SER A 29 12.59 -0.40 -6.85
C SER A 29 13.34 0.19 -8.02
#